data_a60887b192279dde78830a41b832b40c
#
_entry.id   a60887b192279dde78830a41b832b40c
#
_cell.length_a   1.000
_cell.length_b   1.000
_cell.length_c   1.000
_cell.angle_alpha   90.00
_cell.angle_beta   90.00
_cell.angle_gamma   90.00
#
_symmetry.space_group_name_H-M   'P 1'
#
loop_
_entity.id
_entity.type
_entity.pdbx_description
1 polymer ?
#
loop_
_entity_poly.entity_id
_entity_poly.type
_entity_poly.pdbx_seq_one_letter_code
_entity_poly.pdbx_strand_id
1 'polypeptide(L)'
;MAFIQMNLLSQNLMRTVPVNVILPADKQQMPGMPAREEKPYKTLYLLHGIFGNYMDWVTGTKIMRYAEEHDLAVVMPSGDNSFYVDHPEAMNNYGKFVGKELVELTRKMFPLSRKKEDTFIGGLSMGGAGALLNGLKYHETFGYIVSLSGAFLIEELPHRTNDTVNVLERR
;
A
#
# COMPACT_ATOMS: atom_id res chain seq x y z
N MET A 1 -14.14 11.70 -8.26
CA MET A 1 -13.33 10.51 -7.89
C MET A 1 -13.78 9.98 -6.55
N ALA A 2 -14.11 8.70 -6.44
CA ALA A 2 -14.56 8.11 -5.19
C ALA A 2 -13.39 7.92 -4.21
N PHE A 3 -13.57 8.42 -2.99
CA PHE A 3 -12.69 8.18 -1.85
C PHE A 3 -13.43 7.31 -0.83
N ILE A 4 -12.89 6.13 -0.56
CA ILE A 4 -13.55 5.10 0.24
C ILE A 4 -12.69 4.81 1.45
N GLN A 5 -13.25 4.96 2.65
CA GLN A 5 -12.63 4.53 3.90
C GLN A 5 -13.30 3.24 4.34
N MET A 6 -12.52 2.22 4.60
CA MET A 6 -13.03 0.92 5.01
C MET A 6 -12.16 0.28 6.07
N ASN A 7 -12.74 -0.71 6.76
CA ASN A 7 -12.04 -1.56 7.70
C ASN A 7 -12.11 -3.00 7.19
N LEU A 8 -10.95 -3.63 7.03
CA LEU A 8 -10.83 -5.02 6.59
C LEU A 8 -10.46 -5.92 7.76
N LEU A 9 -11.15 -7.04 7.91
CA LEU A 9 -10.71 -8.10 8.81
C LEU A 9 -9.57 -8.87 8.12
N SER A 10 -8.36 -8.75 8.66
CA SER A 10 -7.19 -9.48 8.19
C SER A 10 -6.98 -10.76 8.98
N GLN A 11 -6.85 -11.88 8.27
CA GLN A 11 -6.49 -13.17 8.85
C GLN A 11 -5.00 -13.23 9.20
N ASN A 12 -4.15 -12.51 8.45
CA ASN A 12 -2.71 -12.47 8.70
C ASN A 12 -2.34 -11.60 9.90
N LEU A 13 -3.19 -10.63 10.25
CA LEU A 13 -3.00 -9.73 11.38
C LEU A 13 -3.95 -10.02 12.55
N MET A 14 -4.88 -10.96 12.38
CA MET A 14 -5.91 -11.36 13.37
C MET A 14 -6.65 -10.15 13.96
N ARG A 15 -6.90 -9.14 13.14
CA ARG A 15 -7.58 -7.90 13.56
C ARG A 15 -8.16 -7.12 12.38
N THR A 16 -8.98 -6.15 12.70
CA THR A 16 -9.50 -5.18 11.73
C THR A 16 -8.45 -4.11 11.43
N VAL A 17 -8.22 -3.83 10.15
CA VAL A 17 -7.24 -2.86 9.65
C VAL A 17 -7.94 -1.79 8.83
N PRO A 18 -7.76 -0.50 9.14
CA PRO A 18 -8.28 0.57 8.31
C PRO A 18 -7.48 0.68 7.01
N VAL A 19 -8.21 0.91 5.92
CA VAL A 19 -7.67 1.05 4.56
C VAL A 19 -8.43 2.16 3.83
N ASN A 20 -7.71 3.05 3.17
CA ASN A 20 -8.28 3.99 2.23
C ASN A 20 -8.12 3.48 0.80
N VAL A 21 -9.14 3.71 -0.01
CA VAL A 21 -9.10 3.43 -1.45
C VAL A 21 -9.53 4.65 -2.23
N ILE A 22 -8.73 5.03 -3.19
CA ILE A 22 -9.09 6.00 -4.23
C ILE A 22 -9.47 5.21 -5.46
N LEU A 23 -10.70 5.44 -5.98
CA LEU A 23 -11.20 4.75 -7.15
C LEU A 23 -11.79 5.77 -8.14
N PRO A 24 -11.21 5.95 -9.34
CA PRO A 24 -11.68 6.93 -10.31
C PRO A 24 -12.91 6.44 -11.11
N ALA A 25 -13.89 5.80 -10.41
CA ALA A 25 -15.06 5.20 -11.01
C ALA A 25 -16.18 6.22 -11.36
N ASP A 26 -16.24 7.33 -10.63
CA ASP A 26 -17.23 8.39 -10.74
C ASP A 26 -16.73 9.62 -11.51
N LYS A 27 -15.72 9.43 -12.36
CA LYS A 27 -15.12 10.51 -13.15
C LYS A 27 -16.16 11.13 -14.08
N GLN A 28 -16.33 12.45 -13.97
CA GLN A 28 -17.33 13.16 -14.74
C GLN A 28 -17.03 13.07 -16.24
N GLN A 29 -18.03 12.69 -17.04
CA GLN A 29 -17.98 12.76 -18.48
C GLN A 29 -18.68 14.04 -18.97
N MET A 30 -17.96 14.83 -19.74
CA MET A 30 -18.53 16.03 -20.36
C MET A 30 -19.28 15.66 -21.65
N PRO A 31 -20.39 16.37 -21.99
CA PRO A 31 -21.09 16.17 -23.25
C PRO A 31 -20.12 16.31 -24.44
N GLY A 32 -20.17 15.35 -25.38
CA GLY A 32 -19.31 15.33 -26.55
C GLY A 32 -17.96 14.62 -26.39
N MET A 33 -17.61 14.17 -25.17
CA MET A 33 -16.45 13.28 -24.99
C MET A 33 -16.80 11.84 -25.38
N PRO A 34 -15.83 11.09 -25.95
CA PRO A 34 -16.04 9.67 -26.20
C PRO A 34 -16.33 8.92 -24.90
N ALA A 35 -17.19 7.91 -25.00
CA ALA A 35 -17.49 7.05 -23.84
C ALA A 35 -16.19 6.45 -23.30
N ARG A 36 -16.04 6.44 -21.97
CA ARG A 36 -14.89 5.83 -21.32
C ARG A 36 -14.93 4.31 -21.52
N GLU A 37 -13.81 3.75 -21.90
CA GLU A 37 -13.66 2.30 -21.99
C GLU A 37 -13.77 1.70 -20.58
N GLU A 38 -14.71 0.79 -20.38
CA GLU A 38 -14.82 0.03 -19.13
C GLU A 38 -13.73 -1.06 -19.10
N LYS A 39 -12.69 -0.77 -18.33
CA LYS A 39 -11.60 -1.73 -18.08
C LYS A 39 -11.21 -1.74 -16.62
N PRO A 40 -10.69 -2.88 -16.12
CA PRO A 40 -10.18 -2.94 -14.75
C PRO A 40 -9.07 -1.91 -14.52
N TYR A 41 -9.10 -1.27 -13.33
CA TYR A 41 -8.13 -0.23 -12.97
C TYR A 41 -6.74 -0.81 -12.69
N LYS A 42 -5.71 -0.15 -13.21
CA LYS A 42 -4.36 -0.30 -12.69
C LYS A 42 -4.35 0.13 -11.23
N THR A 43 -3.57 -0.56 -10.38
CA THR A 43 -3.67 -0.35 -8.94
C THR A 43 -2.30 -0.14 -8.31
N LEU A 44 -2.18 0.92 -7.51
CA LEU A 44 -1.03 1.19 -6.65
C LEU A 44 -1.38 0.88 -5.19
N TYR A 45 -0.66 -0.06 -4.59
CA TYR A 45 -0.64 -0.30 -3.14
C TYR A 45 0.43 0.61 -2.54
N LEU A 46 -0.01 1.62 -1.75
CA LEU A 46 0.84 2.74 -1.33
C LEU A 46 1.01 2.76 0.19
N LEU A 47 2.24 2.52 0.65
CA LEU A 47 2.61 2.28 2.03
C LEU A 47 3.13 3.55 2.71
N HIS A 48 2.63 3.87 3.92
CA HIS A 48 3.06 5.04 4.69
C HIS A 48 4.39 4.82 5.42
N GLY A 49 5.00 5.90 5.91
CA GLY A 49 6.22 5.88 6.72
C GLY A 49 5.96 5.55 8.20
N ILE A 50 7.05 5.46 8.98
CA ILE A 50 6.96 5.28 10.42
C ILE A 50 6.18 6.44 11.07
N PHE A 51 5.43 6.16 12.13
CA PHE A 51 4.50 7.08 12.83
C PHE A 51 3.31 7.56 12.00
N GLY A 52 3.23 7.15 10.73
CA GLY A 52 2.12 7.48 9.85
C GLY A 52 0.96 6.49 9.93
N ASN A 53 0.00 6.68 9.05
CA ASN A 53 -1.18 5.82 8.92
C ASN A 53 -1.79 5.88 7.51
N TYR A 54 -2.89 5.21 7.31
CA TYR A 54 -3.62 5.14 6.05
C TYR A 54 -4.12 6.49 5.48
N MET A 55 -4.06 7.59 6.27
CA MET A 55 -4.46 8.93 5.84
C MET A 55 -3.32 9.77 5.27
N ASP A 56 -2.07 9.45 5.57
CA ASP A 56 -0.90 10.31 5.30
C ASP A 56 -0.81 10.76 3.84
N TRP A 57 -0.99 9.82 2.92
CA TRP A 57 -0.92 10.11 1.50
C TRP A 57 -2.03 11.03 1.02
N VAL A 58 -3.24 10.87 1.58
CA VAL A 58 -4.41 11.67 1.22
C VAL A 58 -4.29 13.10 1.76
N THR A 59 -3.83 13.24 3.01
CA THR A 59 -3.77 14.55 3.68
C THR A 59 -2.49 15.32 3.35
N GLY A 60 -1.38 14.61 3.12
CA GLY A 60 -0.06 15.21 2.92
C GLY A 60 0.37 15.39 1.47
N THR A 61 -0.40 14.88 0.49
CA THR A 61 0.04 14.86 -0.91
C THR A 61 -1.08 15.17 -1.90
N LYS A 62 -0.74 15.20 -3.18
CA LYS A 62 -1.69 15.33 -4.29
C LYS A 62 -2.10 13.97 -4.87
N ILE A 63 -2.04 12.89 -4.09
CA ILE A 63 -2.29 11.53 -4.59
C ILE A 63 -3.67 11.38 -5.23
N MET A 64 -4.69 12.02 -4.68
CA MET A 64 -6.05 12.00 -5.22
C MET A 64 -6.09 12.56 -6.64
N ARG A 65 -5.44 13.70 -6.86
CA ARG A 65 -5.35 14.33 -8.19
C ARG A 65 -4.61 13.44 -9.18
N TYR A 66 -3.46 12.88 -8.80
CA TYR A 66 -2.69 12.00 -9.67
C TYR A 66 -3.44 10.72 -10.01
N ALA A 67 -4.15 10.14 -9.04
CA ALA A 67 -5.00 8.97 -9.26
C ALA A 67 -6.09 9.25 -10.30
N GLU A 68 -6.73 10.43 -10.22
CA GLU A 68 -7.75 10.84 -11.18
C GLU A 68 -7.19 11.10 -12.58
N GLU A 69 -6.05 11.83 -12.68
CA GLU A 69 -5.41 12.16 -13.95
C GLU A 69 -4.97 10.91 -14.73
N HIS A 70 -4.53 9.86 -14.00
CA HIS A 70 -3.98 8.63 -14.58
C HIS A 70 -4.93 7.43 -14.58
N ASP A 71 -6.20 7.59 -14.20
CA ASP A 71 -7.16 6.49 -14.07
C ASP A 71 -6.62 5.33 -13.19
N LEU A 72 -5.96 5.69 -12.10
CA LEU A 72 -5.26 4.78 -11.21
C LEU A 72 -6.05 4.56 -9.92
N ALA A 73 -6.34 3.31 -9.57
CA ALA A 73 -6.80 2.98 -8.23
C ALA A 73 -5.61 3.02 -7.26
N VAL A 74 -5.81 3.56 -6.05
CA VAL A 74 -4.78 3.61 -5.02
C VAL A 74 -5.32 3.01 -3.73
N VAL A 75 -4.61 2.03 -3.17
CA VAL A 75 -4.96 1.34 -1.92
C VAL A 75 -3.92 1.69 -0.86
N MET A 76 -4.36 2.28 0.24
CA MET A 76 -3.50 2.79 1.31
C MET A 76 -3.88 2.14 2.64
N PRO A 77 -3.23 1.04 3.03
CA PRO A 77 -3.50 0.37 4.30
C PRO A 77 -2.79 1.08 5.47
N SER A 78 -3.31 0.90 6.69
CA SER A 78 -2.52 1.12 7.89
C SER A 78 -1.51 -0.01 8.05
N GLY A 79 -0.25 0.35 8.25
CA GLY A 79 0.88 -0.57 8.40
C GLY A 79 1.49 -0.54 9.80
N ASP A 80 0.93 0.27 10.72
CA ASP A 80 1.53 0.58 12.03
C ASP A 80 3.03 0.92 11.89
N ASN A 81 3.85 0.59 12.87
CA ASN A 81 5.32 0.71 12.80
C ASN A 81 5.99 -0.65 12.52
N SER A 82 5.40 -1.45 11.62
CA SER A 82 5.75 -2.86 11.39
C SER A 82 6.90 -3.07 10.39
N PHE A 83 7.36 -2.03 9.72
CA PHE A 83 8.25 -2.14 8.54
C PHE A 83 7.72 -3.08 7.44
N TYR A 84 6.42 -3.43 7.53
CA TYR A 84 5.75 -4.34 6.60
C TYR A 84 6.43 -5.72 6.48
N VAL A 85 7.00 -6.19 7.60
CA VAL A 85 7.60 -7.53 7.73
C VAL A 85 6.66 -8.49 8.48
N ASP A 86 6.95 -9.78 8.38
CA ASP A 86 6.16 -10.82 9.04
C ASP A 86 6.75 -11.15 10.42
N HIS A 87 5.91 -11.14 11.45
CA HIS A 87 6.20 -11.58 12.83
C HIS A 87 5.16 -12.65 13.24
N PRO A 88 5.36 -13.92 12.84
CA PRO A 88 4.37 -14.99 13.03
C PRO A 88 4.02 -15.24 14.50
N GLU A 89 5.00 -15.15 15.40
CA GLU A 89 4.85 -15.35 16.84
C GLU A 89 3.94 -14.29 17.50
N ALA A 90 3.87 -13.10 16.91
CA ALA A 90 2.99 -12.01 17.36
C ALA A 90 1.68 -11.93 16.56
N MET A 91 1.40 -12.90 15.67
CA MET A 91 0.27 -12.85 14.71
C MET A 91 0.24 -11.54 13.91
N ASN A 92 1.39 -11.02 13.54
CA ASN A 92 1.57 -9.70 12.96
C ASN A 92 2.29 -9.78 11.62
N ASN A 93 1.68 -10.49 10.65
CA ASN A 93 2.29 -10.81 9.36
C ASN A 93 1.97 -9.73 8.31
N TYR A 94 2.53 -8.54 8.49
CA TYR A 94 2.28 -7.41 7.58
C TYR A 94 2.77 -7.65 6.15
N GLY A 95 3.85 -8.39 5.95
CA GLY A 95 4.32 -8.77 4.62
C GLY A 95 3.29 -9.63 3.88
N LYS A 96 2.71 -10.64 4.53
CA LYS A 96 1.64 -11.47 3.95
C LYS A 96 0.38 -10.66 3.71
N PHE A 97 0.06 -9.73 4.63
CA PHE A 97 -1.10 -8.87 4.50
C PHE A 97 -0.98 -7.99 3.24
N VAL A 98 0.07 -7.17 3.13
CA VAL A 98 0.20 -6.23 2.01
C VAL A 98 0.56 -6.90 0.68
N GLY A 99 1.35 -8.00 0.74
CA GLY A 99 1.83 -8.69 -0.45
C GLY A 99 0.81 -9.61 -1.12
N LYS A 100 -0.16 -10.11 -0.36
CA LYS A 100 -1.13 -11.08 -0.86
C LYS A 100 -2.56 -10.80 -0.42
N GLU A 101 -2.85 -10.80 0.88
CA GLU A 101 -4.22 -10.76 1.40
C GLU A 101 -4.97 -9.50 0.99
N LEU A 102 -4.35 -8.32 1.17
CA LEU A 102 -4.92 -7.03 0.79
C LEU A 102 -5.21 -6.97 -0.71
N VAL A 103 -4.29 -7.48 -1.53
CA VAL A 103 -4.45 -7.52 -2.99
C VAL A 103 -5.64 -8.39 -3.38
N GLU A 104 -5.75 -9.59 -2.79
CA GLU A 104 -6.87 -10.50 -3.08
C GLU A 104 -8.21 -9.94 -2.62
N LEU A 105 -8.27 -9.33 -1.42
CA LEU A 105 -9.50 -8.74 -0.88
C LEU A 105 -9.96 -7.55 -1.72
N THR A 106 -9.07 -6.64 -2.06
CA THR A 106 -9.43 -5.46 -2.85
C THR A 106 -9.83 -5.81 -4.28
N ARG A 107 -9.22 -6.83 -4.89
CA ARG A 107 -9.63 -7.39 -6.19
C ARG A 107 -10.98 -8.10 -6.18
N LYS A 108 -11.45 -8.55 -5.02
CA LYS A 108 -12.82 -9.09 -4.87
C LYS A 108 -13.86 -7.98 -4.72
N MET A 109 -13.49 -6.85 -4.13
CA MET A 109 -14.40 -5.75 -3.82
C MET A 109 -14.52 -4.73 -4.96
N PHE A 110 -13.44 -4.51 -5.71
CA PHE A 110 -13.32 -3.46 -6.70
C PHE A 110 -12.90 -4.00 -8.07
N PRO A 111 -13.25 -3.31 -9.17
CA PRO A 111 -12.87 -3.71 -10.53
C PRO A 111 -11.39 -3.42 -10.81
N LEU A 112 -10.48 -4.05 -10.06
CA LEU A 112 -9.03 -3.90 -10.18
C LEU A 112 -8.46 -4.93 -11.15
N SER A 113 -7.45 -4.53 -11.92
CA SER A 113 -6.74 -5.43 -12.82
C SER A 113 -6.06 -6.57 -12.04
N ARG A 114 -6.11 -7.77 -12.63
CA ARG A 114 -5.41 -8.95 -12.09
C ARG A 114 -4.04 -9.16 -12.72
N LYS A 115 -3.70 -8.33 -13.72
CA LYS A 115 -2.44 -8.43 -14.41
C LYS A 115 -1.31 -7.88 -13.52
N LYS A 116 -0.16 -8.57 -13.56
CA LYS A 116 1.05 -8.15 -12.84
C LYS A 116 1.51 -6.76 -13.28
N GLU A 117 1.54 -6.51 -14.59
CA GLU A 117 1.95 -5.24 -15.19
C GLU A 117 1.05 -4.05 -14.87
N ASP A 118 -0.13 -4.30 -14.33
CA ASP A 118 -1.08 -3.27 -13.87
C ASP A 118 -1.11 -3.14 -12.33
N THR A 119 -0.24 -3.86 -11.63
CA THR A 119 -0.23 -3.91 -10.16
C THR A 119 1.10 -3.38 -9.63
N PHE A 120 1.04 -2.29 -8.89
CA PHE A 120 2.20 -1.55 -8.40
C PHE A 120 2.22 -1.54 -6.88
N ILE A 121 3.42 -1.54 -6.29
CA ILE A 121 3.61 -1.30 -4.86
C ILE A 121 4.61 -0.17 -4.67
N GLY A 122 4.31 0.76 -3.78
CA GLY A 122 5.18 1.89 -3.48
C GLY A 122 5.05 2.34 -2.04
N GLY A 123 5.98 3.19 -1.59
CA GLY A 123 5.91 3.75 -0.25
C GLY A 123 7.07 4.67 0.08
N LEU A 124 6.94 5.36 1.22
CA LEU A 124 7.91 6.31 1.73
C LEU A 124 8.59 5.77 3.00
N SER A 125 9.92 5.95 3.13
CA SER A 125 10.69 5.63 4.34
C SER A 125 10.48 4.16 4.76
N MET A 126 9.90 3.86 5.92
CA MET A 126 9.46 2.53 6.31
C MET A 126 8.64 1.84 5.21
N GLY A 127 7.68 2.56 4.63
CA GLY A 127 6.86 2.07 3.51
C GLY A 127 7.66 1.85 2.23
N GLY A 128 8.72 2.64 2.00
CA GLY A 128 9.64 2.47 0.88
C GLY A 128 10.46 1.17 1.01
N ALA A 129 10.95 0.87 2.21
CA ALA A 129 11.61 -0.40 2.51
C ALA A 129 10.62 -1.58 2.39
N GLY A 130 9.42 -1.44 2.97
CA GLY A 130 8.35 -2.43 2.88
C GLY A 130 7.91 -2.71 1.43
N ALA A 131 7.81 -1.66 0.60
CA ALA A 131 7.47 -1.79 -0.82
C ALA A 131 8.53 -2.58 -1.59
N LEU A 132 9.82 -2.29 -1.37
CA LEU A 132 10.90 -3.05 -2.01
C LEU A 132 10.90 -4.50 -1.57
N LEU A 133 10.86 -4.74 -0.25
CA LEU A 133 10.89 -6.09 0.32
C LEU A 133 9.72 -6.95 -0.20
N ASN A 134 8.49 -6.43 -0.08
CA ASN A 134 7.31 -7.18 -0.46
C ASN A 134 7.13 -7.24 -1.99
N GLY A 135 7.52 -6.20 -2.72
CA GLY A 135 7.49 -6.21 -4.18
C GLY A 135 8.41 -7.27 -4.77
N LEU A 136 9.61 -7.47 -4.21
CA LEU A 136 10.53 -8.55 -4.59
C LEU A 136 10.02 -9.92 -4.14
N LYS A 137 9.56 -10.04 -2.88
CA LYS A 137 9.02 -11.30 -2.33
C LYS A 137 7.80 -11.80 -3.10
N TYR A 138 6.91 -10.89 -3.50
CA TYR A 138 5.68 -11.19 -4.24
C TYR A 138 5.75 -10.72 -5.70
N HIS A 139 6.90 -10.94 -6.35
CA HIS A 139 7.19 -10.50 -7.70
C HIS A 139 6.22 -11.02 -8.78
N GLU A 140 5.49 -12.09 -8.49
CA GLU A 140 4.41 -12.59 -9.37
C GLU A 140 3.14 -11.72 -9.29
N THR A 141 2.98 -10.94 -8.23
CA THR A 141 1.84 -10.04 -8.02
C THR A 141 2.12 -8.63 -8.53
N PHE A 142 3.32 -8.11 -8.20
CA PHE A 142 3.69 -6.73 -8.49
C PHE A 142 4.60 -6.64 -9.71
N GLY A 143 4.19 -5.85 -10.70
CA GLY A 143 5.00 -5.57 -11.89
C GLY A 143 6.02 -4.46 -11.69
N TYR A 144 5.70 -3.50 -10.80
CA TYR A 144 6.56 -2.35 -10.54
C TYR A 144 6.64 -2.02 -9.06
N ILE A 145 7.81 -1.57 -8.63
CA ILE A 145 8.12 -1.21 -7.25
C ILE A 145 8.64 0.24 -7.23
N VAL A 146 8.11 1.06 -6.32
CA VAL A 146 8.57 2.43 -6.09
C VAL A 146 8.95 2.60 -4.64
N SER A 147 10.24 2.82 -4.37
CA SER A 147 10.76 3.08 -3.03
C SER A 147 11.21 4.53 -2.92
N LEU A 148 10.48 5.34 -2.15
CA LEU A 148 10.81 6.73 -1.88
C LEU A 148 11.56 6.80 -0.54
N SER A 149 12.85 7.14 -0.58
CA SER A 149 13.70 7.26 0.62
C SER A 149 13.56 6.04 1.56
N GLY A 150 13.61 4.84 1.01
CA GLY A 150 13.43 3.60 1.76
C GLY A 150 14.38 3.47 2.94
N ALA A 151 13.86 3.16 4.13
CA ALA A 151 14.62 3.00 5.34
C ALA A 151 15.24 1.59 5.42
N PHE A 152 16.33 1.38 4.70
CA PHE A 152 17.07 0.10 4.68
C PHE A 152 18.06 0.05 5.86
N LEU A 153 17.57 -0.25 7.06
CA LEU A 153 18.36 -0.22 8.29
C LEU A 153 19.08 -1.54 8.62
N ILE A 154 18.95 -2.55 7.77
CA ILE A 154 19.31 -3.95 8.09
C ILE A 154 20.78 -4.13 8.46
N GLU A 155 21.70 -3.38 7.85
CA GLU A 155 23.14 -3.50 8.11
C GLU A 155 23.66 -2.51 9.18
N GLU A 156 22.91 -1.46 9.49
CA GLU A 156 23.34 -0.42 10.43
C GLU A 156 22.83 -0.63 11.87
N LEU A 157 21.84 -1.49 12.07
CA LEU A 157 21.21 -1.71 13.37
C LEU A 157 22.18 -2.16 14.49
N PRO A 158 23.16 -3.04 14.23
CA PRO A 158 24.10 -3.47 15.26
C PRO A 158 25.07 -2.38 15.75
N HIS A 159 25.24 -1.30 15.02
CA HIS A 159 26.21 -0.24 15.31
C HIS A 159 25.58 1.08 15.78
N ARG A 160 24.25 1.19 15.80
CA ARG A 160 23.56 2.38 16.29
C ARG A 160 23.27 2.28 17.78
N THR A 161 23.85 3.20 18.53
CA THR A 161 23.71 3.28 20.00
C THR A 161 22.60 4.24 20.46
N ASN A 162 21.69 4.68 19.59
CA ASN A 162 20.63 5.60 20.01
C ASN A 162 19.31 4.88 20.27
N ASP A 163 18.58 5.38 21.29
CA ASP A 163 17.37 4.77 21.85
C ASP A 163 16.25 4.46 20.83
N THR A 164 16.23 5.17 19.72
CA THR A 164 15.23 4.94 18.66
C THR A 164 15.39 3.56 18.00
N VAL A 165 16.62 3.05 17.92
CA VAL A 165 16.90 1.74 17.33
C VAL A 165 16.47 0.62 18.28
N ASN A 166 16.66 0.81 19.59
CA ASN A 166 16.24 -0.15 20.61
C ASN A 166 14.71 -0.41 20.62
N VAL A 167 13.92 0.55 20.18
CA VAL A 167 12.45 0.38 20.03
C VAL A 167 12.10 -0.55 18.87
N LEU A 168 12.91 -0.57 17.82
CA LEU A 168 12.69 -1.43 16.64
C LEU A 168 13.17 -2.87 16.87
N GLU A 169 14.22 -3.07 17.69
CA GLU A 169 14.75 -4.39 18.04
C GLU A 169 13.87 -5.18 19.02
N ARG A 170 13.02 -4.49 19.80
CA ARG A 170 12.19 -5.10 20.85
C ARG A 170 10.77 -5.49 20.42
N ARG A 171 10.49 -5.47 19.11
CA ARG A 171 9.13 -5.78 18.60
C ARG A 171 9.11 -6.94 17.64
#